data_75d7c01026586d8d2c1b1994d7c8efee
#
_entry.id   75d7c01026586d8d2c1b1994d7c8efee
#
_cell.length_a   1.000
_cell.length_b   1.000
_cell.length_c   1.000
_cell.angle_alpha   90.00
_cell.angle_beta   90.00
_cell.angle_gamma   90.00
#
_symmetry.space_group_name_H-M   'P 1'
#
loop_
_entity.id
_entity.type
_entity.pdbx_description
1 polymer ?
#
loop_
_entity_poly.entity_id
_entity_poly.type
_entity_poly.pdbx_seq_one_letter_code
_entity_poly.pdbx_strand_id
1 'polypeptide(L)'
;MSLPSNVYESIHRAWMGDTLEGLKDFIRIPAKSRAFNPNWESDGILKRTLEDSAEWGRRLLPCAEFEIIEKPGIPPALFIRIPTAGGHKGKPAFFYGHLDKQPEPEGWSEGLGPWTPVVRDGRLYGRGGVDDGYNYYLTLTAVKALEEAGAAHPEIFCLFETDEESGSRDLARYIQELAPRI
;
A
#
# COMPACT_ATOMS: atom_id res chain seq x y z
N MET A 1 20.16 -18.05 -1.61
CA MET A 1 21.08 -16.96 -2.02
C MET A 1 20.93 -15.84 -1.01
N SER A 2 22.02 -15.29 -0.46
CA SER A 2 21.96 -14.08 0.35
C SER A 2 21.79 -12.86 -0.55
N LEU A 3 20.95 -11.90 -0.15
CA LEU A 3 20.85 -10.63 -0.85
C LEU A 3 22.18 -9.85 -0.73
N PRO A 4 22.55 -9.05 -1.74
CA PRO A 4 23.68 -8.14 -1.63
C PRO A 4 23.51 -7.19 -0.43
N SER A 5 24.59 -6.86 0.27
CA SER A 5 24.55 -6.00 1.48
C SER A 5 23.98 -4.59 1.19
N ASN A 6 24.20 -4.07 0.00
CA ASN A 6 23.70 -2.76 -0.43
C ASN A 6 22.16 -2.70 -0.53
N VAL A 7 21.45 -3.84 -0.66
CA VAL A 7 19.97 -3.87 -0.65
C VAL A 7 19.43 -3.37 0.69
N TYR A 8 20.00 -3.84 1.80
CA TYR A 8 19.56 -3.42 3.14
C TYR A 8 19.81 -1.94 3.40
N GLU A 9 20.95 -1.42 2.93
CA GLU A 9 21.26 0.01 3.02
C GLU A 9 20.32 0.85 2.16
N SER A 10 19.97 0.38 0.97
CA SER A 10 19.01 1.04 0.08
C SER A 10 17.61 1.09 0.70
N ILE A 11 17.12 -0.04 1.24
CA ILE A 11 15.84 -0.11 1.95
C ILE A 11 15.82 0.87 3.13
N HIS A 12 16.87 0.86 3.96
CA HIS A 12 16.93 1.73 5.14
C HIS A 12 16.90 3.22 4.73
N ARG A 13 17.65 3.60 3.73
CA ARG A 13 17.70 4.98 3.21
C ARG A 13 16.35 5.41 2.64
N ALA A 14 15.73 4.57 1.81
CA ALA A 14 14.43 4.84 1.24
C ALA A 14 13.35 4.93 2.32
N TRP A 15 13.38 4.00 3.28
CA TRP A 15 12.43 3.99 4.41
C TRP A 15 12.52 5.27 5.26
N MET A 16 13.71 5.74 5.58
CA MET A 16 13.91 6.98 6.36
C MET A 16 13.67 8.26 5.57
N GLY A 17 13.47 8.17 4.26
CA GLY A 17 13.19 9.28 3.36
C GLY A 17 11.77 9.22 2.79
N ASP A 18 11.68 9.05 1.47
CA ASP A 18 10.42 9.12 0.70
C ASP A 18 9.36 8.13 1.16
N THR A 19 9.75 6.93 1.61
CA THR A 19 8.79 5.91 2.07
C THR A 19 8.10 6.33 3.36
N LEU A 20 8.84 6.83 4.33
CA LEU A 20 8.28 7.32 5.60
C LEU A 20 7.38 8.55 5.37
N GLU A 21 7.76 9.48 4.50
CA GLU A 21 6.94 10.65 4.18
C GLU A 21 5.66 10.22 3.43
N GLY A 22 5.76 9.30 2.46
CA GLY A 22 4.58 8.76 1.78
C GLY A 22 3.62 8.06 2.75
N LEU A 23 4.13 7.26 3.68
CA LEU A 23 3.31 6.63 4.73
C LEU A 23 2.67 7.67 5.67
N LYS A 24 3.38 8.77 5.99
CA LYS A 24 2.80 9.87 6.78
C LYS A 24 1.68 10.58 6.00
N ASP A 25 1.86 10.80 4.70
CA ASP A 25 0.81 11.39 3.86
C ASP A 25 -0.43 10.50 3.82
N PHE A 26 -0.24 9.18 3.65
CA PHE A 26 -1.32 8.22 3.77
C PHE A 26 -2.04 8.28 5.13
N ILE A 27 -1.31 8.34 6.26
CA ILE A 27 -1.91 8.45 7.60
C ILE A 27 -2.82 9.66 7.72
N ARG A 28 -2.48 10.80 7.10
CA ARG A 28 -3.28 12.04 7.14
C ARG A 28 -4.66 11.89 6.51
N ILE A 29 -4.86 10.93 5.62
CA ILE A 29 -6.14 10.71 4.95
C ILE A 29 -7.05 9.86 5.85
N PRO A 30 -8.23 10.35 6.29
CA PRO A 30 -9.15 9.59 7.14
C PRO A 30 -9.98 8.60 6.30
N ALA A 31 -9.31 7.68 5.61
CA ALA A 31 -9.89 6.70 4.70
C ALA A 31 -10.59 5.57 5.48
N LYS A 32 -11.64 5.90 6.22
CA LYS A 32 -12.41 4.93 6.98
C LYS A 32 -13.14 3.96 6.05
N SER A 33 -13.09 2.66 6.40
CA SER A 33 -13.82 1.61 5.71
C SER A 33 -15.32 1.89 5.65
N ARG A 34 -16.01 1.29 4.66
CA ARG A 34 -17.44 1.56 4.41
C ARG A 34 -18.36 1.32 5.62
N ALA A 35 -18.05 0.38 6.50
CA ALA A 35 -18.84 0.15 7.71
C ALA A 35 -18.80 1.33 8.69
N PHE A 36 -17.79 2.17 8.61
CA PHE A 36 -17.55 3.31 9.50
C PHE A 36 -17.73 4.67 8.81
N ASN A 37 -18.05 4.65 7.52
CA ASN A 37 -18.29 5.85 6.72
C ASN A 37 -19.50 5.65 5.80
N PRO A 38 -20.71 6.05 6.20
CA PRO A 38 -21.91 5.90 5.39
C PRO A 38 -21.88 6.65 4.05
N ASN A 39 -20.97 7.62 3.91
CA ASN A 39 -20.81 8.42 2.71
C ASN A 39 -19.62 8.00 1.83
N TRP A 40 -19.03 6.84 2.09
CA TRP A 40 -17.78 6.38 1.46
C TRP A 40 -17.79 6.46 -0.07
N GLU A 41 -18.95 6.20 -0.70
CA GLU A 41 -19.07 6.24 -2.17
C GLU A 41 -19.15 7.67 -2.70
N SER A 42 -19.81 8.56 -1.97
CA SER A 42 -20.06 9.95 -2.40
C SER A 42 -18.97 10.93 -2.03
N ASP A 43 -18.21 10.68 -0.95
CA ASP A 43 -17.13 11.56 -0.52
C ASP A 43 -15.81 11.32 -1.27
N GLY A 44 -15.68 10.16 -1.92
CA GLY A 44 -14.54 9.79 -2.76
C GLY A 44 -13.22 9.60 -1.99
N ILE A 45 -13.23 9.55 -0.66
CA ILE A 45 -12.00 9.48 0.15
C ILE A 45 -11.24 8.18 -0.12
N LEU A 46 -11.94 7.03 -0.21
CA LEU A 46 -11.29 5.75 -0.50
C LEU A 46 -10.61 5.76 -1.87
N LYS A 47 -11.30 6.26 -2.90
CA LYS A 47 -10.73 6.39 -4.25
C LYS A 47 -9.50 7.31 -4.25
N ARG A 48 -9.61 8.48 -3.66
CA ARG A 48 -8.49 9.42 -3.54
C ARG A 48 -7.29 8.80 -2.84
N THR A 49 -7.51 8.00 -1.79
CA THR A 49 -6.44 7.30 -1.09
C THR A 49 -5.67 6.38 -2.04
N LEU A 50 -6.38 5.65 -2.91
CA LEU A 50 -5.74 4.81 -3.93
C LEU A 50 -5.03 5.64 -5.01
N GLU A 51 -5.60 6.76 -5.43
CA GLU A 51 -5.00 7.67 -6.41
C GLU A 51 -3.69 8.25 -5.90
N ASP A 52 -3.68 8.80 -4.67
CA ASP A 52 -2.49 9.37 -4.04
C ASP A 52 -1.40 8.28 -3.81
N SER A 53 -1.82 7.08 -3.37
CA SER A 53 -0.90 5.93 -3.23
C SER A 53 -0.32 5.50 -4.57
N ALA A 54 -1.15 5.36 -5.60
CA ALA A 54 -0.70 4.99 -6.93
C ALA A 54 0.23 6.03 -7.55
N GLU A 55 0.00 7.32 -7.32
CA GLU A 55 0.89 8.38 -7.76
C GLU A 55 2.27 8.27 -7.10
N TRP A 56 2.30 8.06 -5.77
CA TRP A 56 3.55 7.80 -5.05
C TRP A 56 4.27 6.56 -5.61
N GLY A 57 3.54 5.46 -5.83
CA GLY A 57 4.09 4.22 -6.36
C GLY A 57 4.68 4.37 -7.77
N ARG A 58 4.01 5.10 -8.67
CA ARG A 58 4.50 5.38 -10.03
C ARG A 58 5.79 6.19 -10.03
N ARG A 59 5.96 7.11 -9.08
CA ARG A 59 7.23 7.84 -8.94
C ARG A 59 8.35 6.91 -8.48
N LEU A 60 8.06 5.98 -7.56
CA LEU A 60 9.05 5.05 -7.03
C LEU A 60 9.44 3.96 -8.03
N LEU A 61 8.46 3.37 -8.71
CA LEU A 61 8.60 2.26 -9.66
C LEU A 61 7.95 2.60 -11.01
N PRO A 62 8.62 3.39 -11.87
CA PRO A 62 8.06 3.78 -13.17
C PRO A 62 7.83 2.62 -14.15
N CYS A 63 8.44 1.46 -13.90
CA CYS A 63 8.24 0.24 -14.68
C CYS A 63 6.94 -0.50 -14.34
N ALA A 64 6.33 -0.20 -13.20
CA ALA A 64 5.12 -0.86 -12.72
C ALA A 64 3.84 -0.23 -13.32
N GLU A 65 2.84 -1.07 -13.51
CA GLU A 65 1.50 -0.69 -13.96
C GLU A 65 0.59 -0.60 -12.74
N PHE A 66 -0.13 0.52 -12.60
CA PHE A 66 -1.07 0.79 -11.50
C PHE A 66 -2.47 1.01 -12.06
N GLU A 67 -3.41 0.19 -11.66
CA GLU A 67 -4.81 0.22 -12.09
C GLU A 67 -5.73 0.34 -10.88
N ILE A 68 -6.56 1.38 -10.84
CA ILE A 68 -7.64 1.49 -9.86
C ILE A 68 -8.88 0.86 -10.48
N ILE A 69 -9.39 -0.19 -9.83
CA ILE A 69 -10.58 -0.91 -10.25
C ILE A 69 -11.76 -0.34 -9.49
N GLU A 70 -12.69 0.26 -10.24
CA GLU A 70 -13.91 0.87 -9.70
C GLU A 70 -15.13 0.11 -10.18
N LYS A 71 -16.09 -0.11 -9.28
CA LYS A 71 -17.39 -0.70 -9.60
C LYS A 71 -18.48 -0.01 -8.77
N PRO A 72 -19.63 0.29 -9.34
CA PRO A 72 -20.72 0.93 -8.60
C PRO A 72 -21.10 0.11 -7.37
N GLY A 73 -21.20 0.77 -6.21
CA GLY A 73 -21.59 0.15 -4.94
C GLY A 73 -20.54 -0.77 -4.31
N ILE A 74 -19.33 -0.83 -4.85
CA ILE A 74 -18.22 -1.65 -4.35
C ILE A 74 -17.02 -0.74 -4.07
N PRO A 75 -16.43 -0.76 -2.85
CA PRO A 75 -15.24 0.00 -2.53
C PRO A 75 -14.10 -0.31 -3.52
N PRO A 76 -13.40 0.71 -4.03
CA PRO A 76 -12.41 0.51 -5.08
C PRO A 76 -11.19 -0.27 -4.58
N ALA A 77 -10.45 -0.87 -5.52
CA ALA A 77 -9.20 -1.57 -5.23
C ALA A 77 -8.08 -1.10 -6.16
N LEU A 78 -6.84 -1.19 -5.70
CA LEU A 78 -5.64 -0.91 -6.48
C LEU A 78 -4.96 -2.22 -6.85
N PHE A 79 -4.87 -2.48 -8.16
CA PHE A 79 -4.11 -3.61 -8.70
C PHE A 79 -2.80 -3.09 -9.29
N ILE A 80 -1.71 -3.79 -8.98
CA ILE A 80 -0.36 -3.41 -9.43
C ILE A 80 0.28 -4.63 -10.09
N ARG A 81 0.90 -4.40 -11.23
CA ARG A 81 1.74 -5.37 -11.92
C ARG A 81 3.16 -4.81 -12.03
N ILE A 82 4.13 -5.53 -11.51
CA ILE A 82 5.55 -5.18 -11.61
C ILE A 82 6.21 -6.25 -12.47
N PRO A 83 6.81 -5.89 -13.62
CA PRO A 83 7.46 -6.85 -14.51
C PRO A 83 8.60 -7.58 -13.82
N THR A 84 8.88 -8.81 -14.25
CA THR A 84 10.06 -9.56 -13.79
C THR A 84 11.35 -8.79 -14.11
N ALA A 85 12.35 -8.91 -13.26
CA ALA A 85 13.67 -8.33 -13.47
C ALA A 85 14.79 -9.34 -13.30
N GLY A 86 15.98 -9.00 -13.82
CA GLY A 86 17.19 -9.82 -13.68
C GLY A 86 17.12 -11.20 -14.33
N GLY A 87 16.21 -11.41 -15.31
CA GLY A 87 16.05 -12.68 -16.00
C GLY A 87 15.46 -13.81 -15.13
N HIS A 88 14.73 -13.47 -14.08
CA HIS A 88 14.05 -14.47 -13.24
C HIS A 88 13.03 -15.29 -14.06
N LYS A 89 13.01 -16.61 -13.84
CA LYS A 89 12.14 -17.57 -14.55
C LYS A 89 11.19 -18.35 -13.64
N GLY A 90 11.00 -17.87 -12.40
CA GLY A 90 10.12 -18.51 -11.44
C GLY A 90 8.66 -18.10 -11.60
N LYS A 91 7.82 -18.68 -10.75
CA LYS A 91 6.41 -18.28 -10.65
C LYS A 91 6.29 -16.83 -10.17
N PRO A 92 5.23 -16.13 -10.54
CA PRO A 92 4.96 -14.79 -10.02
C PRO A 92 4.78 -14.83 -8.49
N ALA A 93 5.02 -13.68 -7.86
CA ALA A 93 4.66 -13.44 -6.46
C ALA A 93 3.38 -12.60 -6.41
N PHE A 94 2.54 -12.86 -5.42
CA PHE A 94 1.33 -12.08 -5.19
C PHE A 94 1.35 -11.51 -3.77
N PHE A 95 1.14 -10.20 -3.65
CA PHE A 95 1.00 -9.49 -2.39
C PHE A 95 -0.43 -8.98 -2.24
N TYR A 96 -0.95 -9.07 -1.04
CA TYR A 96 -2.25 -8.59 -0.68
C TYR A 96 -2.18 -7.69 0.56
N GLY A 97 -3.00 -6.67 0.59
CA GLY A 97 -3.17 -5.77 1.71
C GLY A 97 -4.36 -4.84 1.52
N HIS A 98 -4.50 -3.84 2.40
CA HIS A 98 -5.60 -2.90 2.33
C HIS A 98 -5.16 -1.47 2.65
N LEU A 99 -5.95 -0.50 2.18
CA LEU A 99 -5.69 0.93 2.35
C LEU A 99 -6.86 1.68 2.97
N ASP A 100 -7.91 0.97 3.41
CA ASP A 100 -8.93 1.49 4.32
C ASP A 100 -8.49 1.37 5.78
N LYS A 101 -9.24 1.96 6.67
CA LYS A 101 -8.85 2.13 8.08
C LYS A 101 -10.02 1.98 9.02
N GLN A 102 -9.73 1.51 10.24
CA GLN A 102 -10.62 1.62 11.39
C GLN A 102 -10.91 3.09 11.74
N PRO A 103 -12.02 3.36 12.42
CA PRO A 103 -12.34 4.71 12.90
C PRO A 103 -11.31 5.20 13.93
N GLU A 104 -11.49 6.44 14.31
CA GLU A 104 -10.69 7.13 15.31
C GLU A 104 -10.84 6.48 16.69
N PRO A 105 -9.79 5.86 17.27
CA PRO A 105 -9.83 5.44 18.66
C PRO A 105 -9.66 6.64 19.59
N GLU A 106 -10.22 6.53 20.78
CA GLU A 106 -9.97 7.46 21.87
C GLU A 106 -8.65 7.15 22.60
N GLY A 107 -8.22 8.07 23.50
CA GLY A 107 -7.08 7.83 24.39
C GLY A 107 -5.71 8.09 23.80
N TRP A 108 -5.59 8.86 22.74
CA TRP A 108 -4.31 9.32 22.24
C TRP A 108 -3.60 10.20 23.27
N SER A 109 -2.28 9.99 23.45
CA SER A 109 -1.45 10.86 24.28
C SER A 109 -1.35 12.26 23.69
N GLU A 110 -1.02 13.24 24.52
CA GLU A 110 -0.85 14.63 24.10
C GLU A 110 0.07 14.78 22.89
N GLY A 111 -0.38 15.52 21.90
CA GLY A 111 0.32 15.76 20.63
C GLY A 111 0.31 14.59 19.64
N LEU A 112 -0.42 13.50 19.94
CA LEU A 112 -0.67 12.38 19.03
C LEU A 112 -2.13 12.36 18.61
N GLY A 113 -2.41 11.73 17.47
CA GLY A 113 -3.76 11.61 16.95
C GLY A 113 -3.83 10.65 15.76
N PRO A 114 -5.03 10.16 15.42
CA PRO A 114 -5.19 9.15 14.38
C PRO A 114 -4.70 9.64 13.01
N TRP A 115 -5.00 10.89 12.66
CA TRP A 115 -4.69 11.48 11.35
C TRP A 115 -3.50 12.45 11.39
N THR A 116 -2.77 12.46 12.50
CA THR A 116 -1.60 13.31 12.72
C THR A 116 -0.36 12.44 12.86
N PRO A 117 0.35 12.11 11.75
CA PRO A 117 1.52 11.26 11.80
C PRO A 117 2.66 11.96 12.56
N VAL A 118 3.10 11.35 13.63
CA VAL A 118 4.20 11.85 14.47
C VAL A 118 5.26 10.77 14.61
N VAL A 119 6.52 11.13 14.36
CA VAL A 119 7.66 10.29 14.75
C VAL A 119 8.18 10.77 16.09
N ARG A 120 8.13 9.92 17.11
CA ARG A 120 8.61 10.20 18.48
C ARG A 120 9.36 8.98 18.98
N ASP A 121 10.58 9.15 19.45
CA ASP A 121 11.43 8.08 20.00
C ASP A 121 11.59 6.87 19.05
N GLY A 122 11.79 7.14 17.76
CA GLY A 122 11.98 6.12 16.72
C GLY A 122 10.70 5.35 16.35
N ARG A 123 9.52 5.80 16.79
CA ARG A 123 8.21 5.19 16.49
C ARG A 123 7.34 6.16 15.72
N LEU A 124 6.67 5.66 14.67
CA LEU A 124 5.63 6.39 13.95
C LEU A 124 4.27 6.13 14.62
N TYR A 125 3.58 7.19 14.95
CA TYR A 125 2.22 7.16 15.50
C TYR A 125 1.23 7.69 14.47
N GLY A 126 0.09 7.00 14.30
CA GLY A 126 -1.02 7.35 13.43
C GLY A 126 -1.84 6.13 13.04
N ARG A 127 -3.13 6.34 12.74
CA ARG A 127 -4.04 5.26 12.31
C ARG A 127 -3.68 4.80 10.90
N GLY A 128 -3.64 3.48 10.68
CA GLY A 128 -3.34 2.89 9.38
C GLY A 128 -1.83 2.78 9.09
N GLY A 129 -0.95 3.24 9.99
CA GLY A 129 0.49 3.17 9.79
C GLY A 129 1.03 1.74 9.79
N VAL A 130 0.55 0.89 10.70
CA VAL A 130 0.88 -0.55 10.79
C VAL A 130 -0.21 -1.39 10.15
N ASP A 131 -1.46 -1.04 10.32
CA ASP A 131 -2.62 -1.73 9.82
C ASP A 131 -3.35 -0.84 8.80
N ASP A 132 -3.13 -0.99 7.46
CA ASP A 132 -2.11 -1.87 6.83
C ASP A 132 -1.21 -1.07 5.86
N GLY A 133 -1.22 0.27 5.99
CA GLY A 133 -0.50 1.14 5.05
C GLY A 133 0.98 0.78 4.88
N TYR A 134 1.68 0.36 5.97
CA TYR A 134 3.09 -0.01 5.86
C TYR A 134 3.34 -1.09 4.80
N ASN A 135 2.41 -2.03 4.63
CA ASN A 135 2.52 -3.13 3.67
C ASN A 135 2.69 -2.62 2.23
N TYR A 136 1.86 -1.66 1.83
CA TYR A 136 1.97 -1.02 0.52
C TYR A 136 3.34 -0.36 0.32
N TYR A 137 3.71 0.52 1.23
CA TYR A 137 4.94 1.31 1.13
C TYR A 137 6.20 0.45 1.24
N LEU A 138 6.19 -0.56 2.14
CA LEU A 138 7.31 -1.48 2.30
C LEU A 138 7.49 -2.39 1.09
N THR A 139 6.40 -2.95 0.56
CA THR A 139 6.44 -3.84 -0.62
C THR A 139 7.09 -3.14 -1.81
N LEU A 140 6.62 -1.95 -2.17
CA LEU A 140 7.19 -1.22 -3.31
C LEU A 140 8.63 -0.76 -3.06
N THR A 141 8.95 -0.34 -1.84
CA THR A 141 10.32 0.04 -1.45
C THR A 141 11.29 -1.15 -1.55
N ALA A 142 10.86 -2.34 -1.12
CA ALA A 142 11.67 -3.54 -1.21
C ALA A 142 11.96 -3.93 -2.67
N VAL A 143 10.95 -3.85 -3.55
CA VAL A 143 11.14 -4.11 -4.98
C VAL A 143 12.10 -3.09 -5.59
N LYS A 144 11.91 -1.80 -5.30
CA LYS A 144 12.81 -0.74 -5.76
C LYS A 144 14.27 -1.00 -5.35
N ALA A 145 14.49 -1.42 -4.12
CA ALA A 145 15.84 -1.72 -3.64
C ALA A 145 16.46 -2.96 -4.34
N LEU A 146 15.64 -3.97 -4.69
CA LEU A 146 16.09 -5.10 -5.50
C LEU A 146 16.52 -4.65 -6.90
N GLU A 147 15.71 -3.83 -7.56
CA GLU A 147 16.03 -3.30 -8.89
C GLU A 147 17.31 -2.44 -8.87
N GLU A 148 17.46 -1.54 -7.90
CA GLU A 148 18.67 -0.72 -7.73
C GLU A 148 19.93 -1.56 -7.49
N ALA A 149 19.79 -2.69 -6.81
CA ALA A 149 20.88 -3.63 -6.60
C ALA A 149 21.14 -4.55 -7.80
N GLY A 150 20.35 -4.46 -8.88
CA GLY A 150 20.43 -5.36 -10.02
C GLY A 150 20.05 -6.82 -9.67
N ALA A 151 19.31 -7.01 -8.57
CA ALA A 151 18.87 -8.32 -8.13
C ALA A 151 17.67 -8.82 -8.95
N ALA A 152 17.65 -10.13 -9.22
CA ALA A 152 16.53 -10.74 -9.91
C ALA A 152 15.32 -10.90 -8.99
N HIS A 153 14.12 -10.60 -9.51
CA HIS A 153 12.85 -10.90 -8.86
C HIS A 153 11.81 -11.42 -9.87
N PRO A 154 10.81 -12.21 -9.42
CA PRO A 154 9.72 -12.65 -10.28
C PRO A 154 8.87 -11.48 -10.76
N GLU A 155 7.95 -11.76 -11.69
CA GLU A 155 6.80 -10.89 -11.89
C GLU A 155 6.01 -10.80 -10.58
N ILE A 156 5.58 -9.59 -10.22
CA ILE A 156 4.90 -9.34 -8.95
C ILE A 156 3.54 -8.72 -9.25
N PHE A 157 2.51 -9.27 -8.62
CA PHE A 157 1.18 -8.70 -8.60
C PHE A 157 0.84 -8.28 -7.18
N CYS A 158 0.20 -7.11 -7.04
CA CYS A 158 -0.30 -6.68 -5.75
C CYS A 158 -1.79 -6.30 -5.88
N LEU A 159 -2.57 -6.63 -4.87
CA LEU A 159 -3.95 -6.19 -4.72
C LEU A 159 -4.11 -5.52 -3.35
N PHE A 160 -4.48 -4.24 -3.37
CA PHE A 160 -4.81 -3.48 -2.17
C PHE A 160 -6.27 -3.05 -2.25
N GLU A 161 -7.10 -3.62 -1.37
CA GLU A 161 -8.51 -3.26 -1.27
C GLU A 161 -8.75 -2.08 -0.33
N THR A 162 -10.00 -1.59 -0.29
CA THR A 162 -10.44 -0.54 0.64
C THR A 162 -11.70 -0.94 1.41
N ASP A 163 -11.81 -2.22 1.79
CA ASP A 163 -12.96 -2.78 2.51
C ASP A 163 -12.56 -3.88 3.53
N GLU A 164 -11.27 -4.05 3.81
CA GLU A 164 -10.79 -5.10 4.72
C GLU A 164 -11.37 -4.93 6.12
N GLU A 165 -11.34 -3.73 6.63
CA GLU A 165 -11.81 -3.36 7.96
C GLU A 165 -13.35 -3.44 8.11
N SER A 166 -14.05 -3.69 6.99
CA SER A 166 -15.48 -4.01 6.93
C SER A 166 -15.75 -5.48 6.57
N GLY A 167 -14.70 -6.32 6.54
CA GLY A 167 -14.77 -7.76 6.32
C GLY A 167 -14.62 -8.20 4.86
N SER A 168 -13.95 -7.43 4.00
CA SER A 168 -13.57 -7.82 2.61
C SER A 168 -14.70 -8.41 1.78
N ARG A 169 -15.90 -7.82 1.86
CA ARG A 169 -17.14 -8.42 1.32
C ARG A 169 -17.09 -8.69 -0.18
N ASP A 170 -16.31 -7.90 -0.90
CA ASP A 170 -16.21 -7.96 -2.36
C ASP A 170 -14.84 -8.47 -2.86
N LEU A 171 -13.91 -8.83 -1.97
CA LEU A 171 -12.57 -9.31 -2.33
C LEU A 171 -12.62 -10.51 -3.29
N ALA A 172 -13.51 -11.46 -3.06
CA ALA A 172 -13.65 -12.63 -3.93
C ALA A 172 -13.99 -12.25 -5.39
N ARG A 173 -14.74 -11.15 -5.62
CA ARG A 173 -15.06 -10.66 -6.96
C ARG A 173 -13.83 -10.09 -7.65
N TYR A 174 -13.00 -9.32 -6.94
CA TYR A 174 -11.74 -8.82 -7.46
C TYR A 174 -10.78 -9.95 -7.82
N ILE A 175 -10.63 -10.95 -6.94
CA ILE A 175 -9.75 -12.10 -7.19
C ILE A 175 -10.22 -12.88 -8.43
N GLN A 176 -11.54 -13.15 -8.56
CA GLN A 176 -12.07 -13.87 -9.72
C GLN A 176 -11.83 -13.14 -11.04
N GLU A 177 -11.93 -11.81 -11.06
CA GLU A 177 -11.67 -11.01 -12.25
C GLU A 177 -10.18 -10.92 -12.60
N LEU A 178 -9.33 -10.85 -11.58
CA LEU A 178 -7.89 -10.73 -11.77
C LEU A 178 -7.21 -12.06 -12.04
N ALA A 179 -7.77 -13.19 -11.60
CA ALA A 179 -7.18 -14.51 -11.74
C ALA A 179 -6.68 -14.86 -13.16
N PRO A 180 -7.37 -14.48 -14.27
CA PRO A 180 -6.88 -14.72 -15.62
C PRO A 180 -5.67 -13.86 -16.02
N ARG A 181 -5.30 -12.86 -15.22
CA ARG A 181 -4.22 -11.90 -15.48
C ARG A 181 -2.95 -12.22 -14.67
N ILE A 182 -3.03 -13.15 -13.73
CA ILE A 182 -1.98 -13.60 -12.79
C ILE A 182 -1.53 -15.05 -13.16
#